data_5d7a385f650bb7df09ae2126dc2e1be1
#
_entry.id   5d7a385f650bb7df09ae2126dc2e1be1
#
_cell.length_a   1.000
_cell.length_b   1.000
_cell.length_c   1.000
_cell.angle_alpha   90.00
_cell.angle_beta   90.00
_cell.angle_gamma   90.00
#
_symmetry.space_group_name_H-M   'P 1'
#
loop_
_entity.id
_entity.type
_entity.pdbx_description
1 polymer ?
#
loop_
_entity_poly.entity_id
_entity_poly.type
_entity_poly.pdbx_seq_one_letter_code
_entity_poly.pdbx_strand_id
1 'polypeptide(L)'
;MKNNATKLIPLVVCHLLLAAVVVAYGQSRPAGGSAVKQFETRCGWFSNPTPANIWLFDREAEWTIGAQGGYQVEGDWDWPSFKDGQWVETNGHYGYGCACMQLRVNRRTHEVLEIKSVRARPLATCRRDPSLKKWKRYMDH
;
A
#
# COMPACT_ATOMS: atom_id res chain seq x y z
N MET A 1 -77.89 -41.72 -21.70
CA MET A 1 -77.36 -40.39 -21.30
C MET A 1 -75.90 -40.57 -21.03
N LYS A 2 -75.05 -40.10 -21.93
CA LYS A 2 -73.59 -40.32 -21.94
C LYS A 2 -72.88 -39.03 -21.51
N ASN A 3 -72.14 -39.11 -20.45
CA ASN A 3 -71.37 -37.97 -19.90
C ASN A 3 -70.01 -37.85 -20.65
N ASN A 4 -69.86 -36.83 -21.37
CA ASN A 4 -68.58 -36.44 -21.94
C ASN A 4 -67.82 -35.57 -20.92
N ALA A 5 -66.96 -36.13 -20.14
CA ALA A 5 -65.98 -35.41 -19.37
C ALA A 5 -64.69 -35.30 -20.22
N THR A 6 -64.59 -34.21 -20.94
CA THR A 6 -63.49 -33.98 -21.89
C THR A 6 -62.30 -33.37 -21.19
N LYS A 7 -61.26 -34.12 -21.12
CA LYS A 7 -59.85 -33.84 -21.34
C LYS A 7 -59.45 -32.36 -21.64
N LEU A 8 -59.13 -31.62 -20.60
CA LEU A 8 -58.57 -30.26 -20.69
C LEU A 8 -57.36 -30.08 -19.78
N ILE A 9 -56.51 -31.13 -19.63
CA ILE A 9 -55.37 -31.08 -18.71
C ILE A 9 -54.02 -31.42 -19.37
N PRO A 10 -53.73 -31.16 -20.62
CA PRO A 10 -52.31 -31.18 -20.98
C PRO A 10 -51.67 -29.88 -21.45
N LEU A 11 -52.40 -28.76 -21.45
CA LEU A 11 -51.83 -27.52 -22.01
C LEU A 11 -51.24 -26.58 -20.98
N VAL A 12 -51.48 -26.78 -19.69
CA VAL A 12 -50.96 -25.86 -18.63
C VAL A 12 -49.59 -26.34 -18.09
N VAL A 13 -49.25 -27.63 -18.26
CA VAL A 13 -48.00 -28.19 -17.74
C VAL A 13 -46.80 -27.84 -18.62
N CYS A 14 -47.01 -27.51 -19.88
CA CYS A 14 -45.90 -27.23 -20.80
C CYS A 14 -45.34 -25.80 -20.70
N HIS A 15 -46.06 -24.88 -20.05
CA HIS A 15 -45.63 -23.47 -19.93
C HIS A 15 -44.86 -23.19 -18.65
N LEU A 16 -44.77 -24.12 -17.70
CA LEU A 16 -44.03 -23.93 -16.45
C LEU A 16 -42.62 -24.48 -16.45
N LEU A 17 -42.15 -25.08 -17.55
CA LEU A 17 -40.81 -25.63 -17.65
C LEU A 17 -39.83 -24.74 -18.48
N LEU A 18 -40.24 -23.57 -18.94
CA LEU A 18 -39.45 -22.67 -19.78
C LEU A 18 -38.90 -21.47 -19.03
N ALA A 19 -39.10 -21.36 -17.72
CA ALA A 19 -38.70 -20.17 -16.95
C ALA A 19 -37.52 -20.36 -16.00
N ALA A 20 -36.70 -21.40 -16.16
CA ALA A 20 -35.58 -21.63 -15.25
C ALA A 20 -34.23 -21.87 -15.93
N VAL A 21 -33.97 -21.22 -17.04
CA VAL A 21 -32.59 -21.04 -17.51
C VAL A 21 -32.16 -19.62 -17.16
N VAL A 22 -31.97 -19.36 -15.87
CA VAL A 22 -31.15 -18.24 -15.42
C VAL A 22 -29.71 -18.62 -15.78
N VAL A 23 -29.28 -18.13 -16.94
CA VAL A 23 -27.85 -18.14 -17.30
C VAL A 23 -27.14 -17.29 -16.27
N ALA A 24 -26.56 -17.94 -15.28
CA ALA A 24 -25.58 -17.35 -14.40
C ALA A 24 -24.35 -17.01 -15.28
N TYR A 25 -24.39 -15.86 -15.93
CA TYR A 25 -23.17 -15.23 -16.44
C TYR A 25 -22.33 -14.90 -15.22
N GLY A 26 -21.53 -15.87 -14.81
CA GLY A 26 -20.45 -15.64 -13.88
C GLY A 26 -19.61 -14.52 -14.47
N GLN A 27 -19.71 -13.34 -13.89
CA GLN A 27 -18.75 -12.29 -14.13
C GLN A 27 -17.41 -12.83 -13.64
N SER A 28 -16.65 -13.40 -14.56
CA SER A 28 -15.24 -13.68 -14.37
C SER A 28 -14.59 -12.33 -14.09
N ARG A 29 -14.41 -12.00 -12.80
CA ARG A 29 -13.51 -10.91 -12.43
C ARG A 29 -12.19 -11.28 -13.07
N PRO A 30 -11.58 -10.42 -13.90
CA PRO A 30 -10.25 -10.67 -14.40
C PRO A 30 -9.34 -10.78 -13.19
N ALA A 31 -8.97 -12.03 -12.85
CA ALA A 31 -7.91 -12.30 -11.91
C ALA A 31 -6.62 -11.83 -12.57
N GLY A 32 -5.94 -10.87 -11.95
CA GLY A 32 -4.56 -10.54 -12.30
C GLY A 32 -4.36 -9.38 -13.27
N GLY A 33 -5.05 -8.26 -13.08
CA GLY A 33 -4.42 -6.99 -13.41
C GLY A 33 -3.23 -6.83 -12.45
N SER A 34 -1.99 -6.86 -12.95
CA SER A 34 -0.87 -6.23 -12.23
C SER A 34 -1.34 -4.79 -11.95
N ALA A 35 -1.79 -4.55 -10.73
CA ALA A 35 -2.07 -3.19 -10.30
C ALA A 35 -0.76 -2.44 -10.54
N VAL A 36 -0.74 -1.56 -11.54
CA VAL A 36 0.34 -0.60 -11.73
C VAL A 36 0.45 0.06 -10.37
N LYS A 37 1.51 -0.28 -9.64
CA LYS A 37 1.67 0.16 -8.26
C LYS A 37 1.75 1.67 -8.29
N GLN A 38 0.64 2.31 -7.92
CA GLN A 38 0.49 3.74 -7.94
C GLN A 38 1.42 4.35 -6.90
N PHE A 39 1.99 5.51 -7.20
CA PHE A 39 2.71 6.28 -6.18
C PHE A 39 1.75 6.65 -5.05
N GLU A 40 2.20 6.47 -3.84
CA GLU A 40 1.49 6.83 -2.62
C GLU A 40 2.36 7.77 -1.77
N THR A 41 1.72 8.71 -1.07
CA THR A 41 2.43 9.59 -0.14
C THR A 41 2.53 8.92 1.21
N ARG A 42 3.77 8.77 1.69
CA ARG A 42 4.10 8.25 3.01
C ARG A 42 4.88 9.28 3.80
N CYS A 43 4.48 9.51 5.03
CA CYS A 43 5.10 10.45 5.94
C CYS A 43 5.53 9.75 7.21
N GLY A 44 6.73 10.06 7.69
CA GLY A 44 7.26 9.43 8.89
C GLY A 44 8.70 9.85 9.18
N TRP A 45 9.37 9.04 9.97
CA TRP A 45 10.78 9.20 10.29
C TRP A 45 11.63 8.69 9.13
N PHE A 46 12.33 9.58 8.46
CA PHE A 46 13.40 9.23 7.54
C PHE A 46 14.68 9.03 8.35
N SER A 47 15.27 7.87 8.25
CA SER A 47 16.44 7.49 9.03
C SER A 47 17.57 7.01 8.13
N ASN A 48 18.76 7.50 8.41
CA ASN A 48 20.02 7.06 7.81
C ASN A 48 21.10 7.03 8.91
N PRO A 49 21.10 6.00 9.77
CA PRO A 49 22.00 5.94 10.92
C PRO A 49 23.45 5.61 10.56
N THR A 50 23.69 4.99 9.38
CA THR A 50 25.01 4.58 8.89
C THR A 50 25.02 4.58 7.36
N PRO A 51 26.20 4.51 6.69
CA PRO A 51 26.28 4.46 5.23
C PRO A 51 25.39 3.39 4.61
N ALA A 52 24.66 3.75 3.55
CA ALA A 52 23.80 2.88 2.75
C ALA A 52 22.66 2.18 3.52
N ASN A 53 22.41 2.57 4.77
CA ASN A 53 21.30 2.09 5.59
C ASN A 53 20.25 3.20 5.68
N ILE A 54 19.14 3.06 4.94
CA ILE A 54 18.14 4.12 4.78
C ILE A 54 16.75 3.53 4.92
N TRP A 55 15.93 4.11 5.78
CA TRP A 55 14.55 3.69 6.02
C TRP A 55 13.59 4.86 6.12
N LEU A 56 12.33 4.58 5.81
CA LEU A 56 11.20 5.41 6.19
C LEU A 56 10.32 4.62 7.15
N PHE A 57 10.19 5.10 8.38
CA PHE A 57 9.31 4.54 9.40
C PHE A 57 7.99 5.32 9.41
N ASP A 58 6.93 4.75 8.88
CA ASP A 58 5.64 5.40 8.87
C ASP A 58 4.63 4.71 9.82
N ARG A 59 3.38 5.14 9.75
CA ARG A 59 2.31 4.55 10.57
C ARG A 59 2.05 3.07 10.29
N GLU A 60 2.36 2.59 9.07
CA GLU A 60 2.10 1.22 8.65
C GLU A 60 3.29 0.31 8.94
N ALA A 61 4.47 0.70 8.48
CA ALA A 61 5.64 -0.17 8.48
C ALA A 61 6.97 0.61 8.52
N GLU A 62 8.03 -0.16 8.64
CA GLU A 62 9.40 0.21 8.27
C GLU A 62 9.58 -0.12 6.78
N TRP A 63 9.92 0.89 5.99
CA TRP A 63 10.12 0.77 4.56
C TRP A 63 11.60 0.89 4.25
N THR A 64 12.19 -0.17 3.70
CA THR A 64 13.60 -0.20 3.32
C THR A 64 13.81 0.56 2.02
N ILE A 65 14.57 1.63 2.08
CA ILE A 65 15.08 2.39 0.93
C ILE A 65 16.44 1.84 0.54
N GLY A 66 17.28 1.54 1.54
CA GLY A 66 18.59 0.92 1.36
C GLY A 66 18.99 0.12 2.59
N ALA A 67 19.70 -0.98 2.37
CA ALA A 67 20.34 -1.77 3.40
C ALA A 67 21.76 -2.12 2.94
N GLN A 68 22.78 -1.79 3.74
CA GLN A 68 24.18 -2.02 3.42
C GLN A 68 24.44 -3.50 3.12
N GLY A 69 25.00 -3.79 1.95
CA GLY A 69 25.24 -5.17 1.50
C GLY A 69 23.99 -5.93 1.03
N GLY A 70 22.85 -5.28 0.98
CA GLY A 70 21.58 -5.85 0.56
C GLY A 70 20.84 -4.96 -0.43
N TYR A 71 19.52 -4.84 -0.24
CA TYR A 71 18.65 -4.06 -1.09
C TYR A 71 19.05 -2.58 -1.15
N GLN A 72 18.96 -2.00 -2.34
CA GLN A 72 19.05 -0.56 -2.57
C GLN A 72 17.98 -0.17 -3.59
N VAL A 73 17.24 0.90 -3.33
CA VAL A 73 16.29 1.44 -4.30
C VAL A 73 17.04 1.88 -5.56
N GLU A 74 16.50 1.52 -6.72
CA GLU A 74 17.10 1.90 -8.00
C GLU A 74 16.70 3.31 -8.43
N GLY A 75 17.50 3.90 -9.33
CA GLY A 75 17.27 5.21 -9.93
C GLY A 75 17.82 6.37 -9.11
N ASP A 76 17.79 7.53 -9.75
CA ASP A 76 18.21 8.80 -9.10
C ASP A 76 17.02 9.38 -8.33
N TRP A 77 17.28 9.80 -7.12
CA TRP A 77 16.30 10.47 -6.28
C TRP A 77 16.98 11.51 -5.38
N ASP A 78 16.24 12.57 -5.07
CA ASP A 78 16.72 13.64 -4.22
C ASP A 78 16.63 13.26 -2.74
N TRP A 79 17.71 13.56 -2.00
CA TRP A 79 17.67 13.50 -0.54
C TRP A 79 16.72 14.56 0.04
N PRO A 80 16.10 14.30 1.21
CA PRO A 80 15.35 15.34 1.89
C PRO A 80 16.26 16.52 2.24
N SER A 81 15.95 17.70 1.73
CA SER A 81 16.66 18.93 2.09
C SER A 81 16.22 19.38 3.48
N PHE A 82 16.87 18.86 4.50
CA PHE A 82 16.63 19.24 5.89
C PHE A 82 17.26 20.61 6.16
N LYS A 83 16.47 21.52 6.76
CA LYS A 83 16.94 22.79 7.31
C LYS A 83 17.49 22.58 8.71
N ASP A 84 18.15 23.62 9.24
CA ASP A 84 18.63 23.64 10.62
C ASP A 84 17.51 23.26 11.60
N GLY A 85 17.82 22.33 12.50
CA GLY A 85 16.87 21.80 13.48
C GLY A 85 15.84 20.81 12.94
N GLN A 86 15.93 20.39 11.67
CA GLN A 86 15.08 19.34 11.08
C GLN A 86 15.76 17.97 10.99
N TRP A 87 17.06 17.91 11.25
CA TRP A 87 17.86 16.70 11.30
C TRP A 87 18.40 16.47 12.70
N VAL A 88 18.39 15.26 13.19
CA VAL A 88 19.01 14.85 14.45
C VAL A 88 20.18 13.91 14.10
N GLU A 89 21.38 14.38 14.38
CA GLU A 89 22.60 13.58 14.19
C GLU A 89 22.73 12.55 15.32
N THR A 90 23.02 11.32 14.96
CA THR A 90 23.20 10.21 15.91
C THR A 90 24.60 9.56 15.77
N ASN A 91 25.19 9.64 14.58
CA ASN A 91 26.50 9.10 14.28
C ASN A 91 27.22 9.98 13.25
N GLY A 92 27.95 10.99 13.70
CA GLY A 92 28.50 12.03 12.81
C GLY A 92 27.37 12.74 12.08
N HIS A 93 27.42 12.80 10.75
CA HIS A 93 26.37 13.40 9.91
C HIS A 93 25.19 12.45 9.64
N TYR A 94 25.26 11.18 10.07
CA TYR A 94 24.14 10.25 9.99
C TYR A 94 23.13 10.50 11.10
N GLY A 95 21.87 10.13 10.85
CA GLY A 95 20.84 10.40 11.82
C GLY A 95 19.44 10.22 11.27
N TYR A 96 18.51 11.06 11.71
CA TYR A 96 17.12 10.98 11.28
C TYR A 96 16.45 12.36 11.21
N GLY A 97 15.40 12.41 10.39
CA GLY A 97 14.54 13.58 10.27
C GLY A 97 13.10 13.18 9.97
N CYS A 98 12.20 14.15 9.92
CA CYS A 98 10.81 13.91 9.52
C CYS A 98 10.66 14.23 8.03
N ALA A 99 10.08 13.31 7.23
CA ALA A 99 9.88 13.51 5.80
C ALA A 99 8.55 12.95 5.31
N CYS A 100 8.05 13.51 4.21
CA CYS A 100 7.01 12.92 3.38
C CYS A 100 7.60 12.59 2.01
N MET A 101 7.31 11.39 1.51
CA MET A 101 7.85 10.89 0.27
C MET A 101 6.73 10.35 -0.62
N GLN A 102 6.81 10.58 -1.92
CA GLN A 102 5.97 9.90 -2.90
C GLN A 102 6.70 8.66 -3.39
N LEU A 103 6.18 7.48 -3.01
CA LEU A 103 6.85 6.19 -3.18
C LEU A 103 5.97 5.19 -3.92
N ARG A 104 6.62 4.29 -4.64
CA ARG A 104 6.06 2.96 -4.93
C ARG A 104 6.72 1.95 -4.02
N VAL A 105 5.94 1.07 -3.40
CA VAL A 105 6.44 0.11 -2.42
C VAL A 105 6.01 -1.31 -2.72
N ASN A 106 6.81 -2.26 -2.29
CA ASN A 106 6.44 -3.65 -2.18
C ASN A 106 5.93 -3.93 -0.76
N ARG A 107 4.62 -4.07 -0.61
CA ARG A 107 4.00 -4.28 0.72
C ARG A 107 4.33 -5.65 1.35
N ARG A 108 4.83 -6.59 0.58
CA ARG A 108 5.21 -7.91 1.10
C ARG A 108 6.62 -7.92 1.66
N THR A 109 7.56 -7.27 0.97
CA THR A 109 8.97 -7.20 1.39
C THR A 109 9.28 -5.93 2.17
N HIS A 110 8.35 -4.95 2.22
CA HIS A 110 8.53 -3.61 2.76
C HIS A 110 9.67 -2.82 2.11
N GLU A 111 9.98 -3.11 0.85
CA GLU A 111 10.97 -2.38 0.07
C GLU A 111 10.33 -1.21 -0.68
N VAL A 112 11.05 -0.10 -0.75
CA VAL A 112 10.71 1.05 -1.59
C VAL A 112 11.21 0.77 -3.00
N LEU A 113 10.30 0.61 -3.96
CA LEU A 113 10.65 0.26 -5.34
C LEU A 113 11.02 1.47 -6.19
N GLU A 114 10.50 2.64 -5.87
CA GLU A 114 10.75 3.88 -6.59
C GLU A 114 10.42 5.09 -5.73
N ILE A 115 11.22 6.14 -5.84
CA ILE A 115 11.04 7.41 -5.16
C ILE A 115 10.81 8.48 -6.22
N LYS A 116 9.63 9.10 -6.21
CA LYS A 116 9.29 10.19 -7.13
C LYS A 116 9.65 11.56 -6.58
N SER A 117 9.46 11.76 -5.29
CA SER A 117 9.78 13.03 -4.63
C SER A 117 9.90 12.85 -3.12
N VAL A 118 10.70 13.72 -2.51
CA VAL A 118 10.93 13.76 -1.07
C VAL A 118 10.75 15.19 -0.57
N ARG A 119 10.16 15.36 0.61
CA ARG A 119 10.01 16.64 1.26
C ARG A 119 10.30 16.52 2.75
N ALA A 120 11.32 17.25 3.21
CA ALA A 120 11.59 17.39 4.65
C ALA A 120 10.41 18.07 5.37
N ARG A 121 10.19 17.69 6.62
CA ARG A 121 9.16 18.24 7.49
C ARG A 121 9.78 18.63 8.83
N PRO A 122 9.18 19.58 9.58
CA PRO A 122 9.63 19.85 10.92
C PRO A 122 9.57 18.60 11.81
N LEU A 123 10.59 18.35 12.63
CA LEU A 123 10.65 17.19 13.55
C LEU A 123 9.38 17.09 14.42
N ALA A 124 8.81 18.25 14.82
CA ALA A 124 7.59 18.30 15.58
C ALA A 124 6.40 17.62 14.90
N THR A 125 6.39 17.51 13.56
CA THR A 125 5.33 16.81 12.82
C THR A 125 5.34 15.33 13.18
N CYS A 126 6.50 14.66 13.09
CA CYS A 126 6.63 13.25 13.44
C CYS A 126 6.53 13.01 14.97
N ARG A 127 7.09 13.91 15.79
CA ARG A 127 7.02 13.79 17.27
C ARG A 127 5.60 13.83 17.81
N ARG A 128 4.71 14.60 17.17
CA ARG A 128 3.30 14.73 17.58
C ARG A 128 2.39 13.65 17.01
N ASP A 129 2.84 12.91 16.01
CA ASP A 129 2.04 11.85 15.42
C ASP A 129 2.00 10.61 16.35
N PRO A 130 0.83 10.28 16.92
CA PRO A 130 0.73 9.14 17.84
C PRO A 130 1.02 7.81 17.16
N SER A 131 0.79 7.69 15.84
CA SER A 131 1.03 6.48 15.08
C SER A 131 2.52 6.16 14.90
N LEU A 132 3.39 7.16 15.07
CA LEU A 132 4.85 7.03 14.97
C LEU A 132 5.54 6.75 16.32
N LYS A 133 4.81 6.79 17.45
CA LYS A 133 5.39 6.55 18.80
C LYS A 133 6.06 5.19 18.92
N LYS A 134 5.56 4.18 18.22
CA LYS A 134 6.13 2.82 18.19
C LYS A 134 7.59 2.79 17.71
N TRP A 135 8.00 3.78 16.92
CA TRP A 135 9.34 3.87 16.32
C TRP A 135 10.35 4.65 17.18
N LYS A 136 9.92 5.24 18.31
CA LYS A 136 10.78 6.09 19.16
C LYS A 136 12.10 5.39 19.52
N ARG A 137 12.06 4.10 19.87
CA ARG A 137 13.25 3.32 20.23
C ARG A 137 14.33 3.24 19.12
N TYR A 138 13.95 3.43 17.84
CA TYR A 138 14.88 3.43 16.71
C TYR A 138 15.48 4.81 16.44
N MET A 139 14.91 5.85 17.07
CA MET A 139 15.33 7.24 16.91
C MET A 139 16.20 7.72 18.09
N ASP A 140 16.23 7.01 19.20
CA ASP A 140 16.94 7.38 20.42
C ASP A 140 18.35 6.74 20.52
N HIS A 141 18.95 6.25 19.41
CA HIS A 141 20.28 5.63 19.36
C HIS A 141 21.34 6.57 18.83
#